data_891b128f18a153e9bd04e2d176792c4f
#
_entry.id   891b128f18a153e9bd04e2d176792c4f
#
_cell.length_a   1.000
_cell.length_b   1.000
_cell.length_c   1.000
_cell.angle_alpha   90.00
_cell.angle_beta   90.00
_cell.angle_gamma   90.00
#
_symmetry.space_group_name_H-M   'P 1'
#
loop_
_entity.id
_entity.type
_entity.pdbx_description
1 polymer ?
#
loop_
_entity_poly.entity_id
_entity_poly.type
_entity_poly.pdbx_seq_one_letter_code
_entity_poly.pdbx_strand_id
1 'polypeptide(L)'
;MRKFKLILYPIFILLFSQYILAQNIQDCNRGSLSRQFCDRDGDMLADAPTNPKEFVNPHTLVFGTVPSQSFIFDKEAKKALMRHIEKLTGKKVVFFPYQTNSAELEAMRSGMLHIAGMNTGSVPMAVNCAGFRLFAMTARSDKSYGYTMRIITYPGSGINSIKDIKGQTILFTSSSSNSGHKAPVAILKNEFNLEEGVDYKSKFSGSHTKSVIKIANKEYKVAAVASGFTPALVKNNKIPQNSIKLIYESKIFPPTGYGYSNKLKPSLAKKIEEAFFTFEFKDKNSSRLKPFNKFGESRFIPANYKENWQIIRDIDRANGITYDCR
;
A
#
# COMPACT_ATOMS: atom_id res chain seq x y z
N MET A 1 58.61 -25.32 62.08
CA MET A 1 58.22 -23.97 61.66
C MET A 1 58.17 -23.93 60.13
N ARG A 2 57.01 -24.13 59.53
CA ARG A 2 56.76 -24.11 58.06
C ARG A 2 56.27 -22.72 57.66
N LYS A 3 57.08 -22.04 56.85
CA LYS A 3 56.70 -20.72 56.30
C LYS A 3 55.72 -20.92 55.14
N PHE A 4 54.47 -20.46 55.28
CA PHE A 4 53.52 -20.35 54.19
C PHE A 4 53.87 -19.13 53.34
N LYS A 5 54.21 -19.33 52.06
CA LYS A 5 54.29 -18.28 51.06
C LYS A 5 52.88 -18.02 50.48
N LEU A 6 52.37 -16.81 50.75
CA LEU A 6 51.18 -16.31 50.12
C LEU A 6 51.54 -15.94 48.68
N ILE A 7 50.97 -16.63 47.71
CA ILE A 7 51.05 -16.29 46.30
C ILE A 7 49.85 -15.37 46.01
N LEU A 8 50.12 -14.07 45.83
CA LEU A 8 49.14 -13.14 45.32
C LEU A 8 48.96 -13.37 43.80
N TYR A 9 47.79 -13.89 43.38
CA TYR A 9 47.38 -13.86 42.00
C TYR A 9 46.80 -12.47 41.68
N PRO A 10 47.28 -11.81 40.62
CA PRO A 10 46.63 -10.57 40.17
C PRO A 10 45.29 -10.93 39.52
N ILE A 11 44.18 -10.45 40.10
CA ILE A 11 42.87 -10.51 39.51
C ILE A 11 42.89 -9.59 38.29
N PHE A 12 43.00 -10.17 37.10
CA PHE A 12 42.81 -9.49 35.84
C PHE A 12 41.31 -9.18 35.69
N ILE A 13 40.92 -7.99 36.09
CA ILE A 13 39.57 -7.48 35.81
C ILE A 13 39.47 -7.24 34.30
N LEU A 14 39.00 -8.23 33.59
CA LEU A 14 38.52 -8.07 32.20
C LEU A 14 37.33 -7.08 32.21
N LEU A 15 37.61 -5.82 32.02
CA LEU A 15 36.65 -4.83 31.62
C LEU A 15 36.18 -5.22 30.22
N PHE A 16 35.12 -6.08 30.17
CA PHE A 16 34.27 -6.19 28.98
C PHE A 16 33.68 -4.80 28.75
N SER A 17 34.34 -3.99 27.96
CA SER A 17 33.71 -2.84 27.32
C SER A 17 32.63 -3.40 26.43
N GLN A 18 31.42 -3.43 26.96
CA GLN A 18 30.23 -3.54 26.15
C GLN A 18 30.24 -2.32 25.23
N TYR A 19 30.77 -2.49 24.02
CA TYR A 19 30.43 -1.64 22.91
C TYR A 19 28.93 -1.83 22.67
N ILE A 20 28.13 -1.07 23.40
CA ILE A 20 26.79 -0.77 23.03
C ILE A 20 26.97 -0.06 21.68
N LEU A 21 26.69 -0.77 20.59
CA LEU A 21 26.36 -0.19 19.31
C LEU A 21 25.16 0.70 19.59
N ALA A 22 25.40 1.91 20.05
CA ALA A 22 24.44 2.98 20.04
C ALA A 22 24.11 3.15 18.54
N GLN A 23 23.01 2.55 18.10
CA GLN A 23 22.38 2.92 16.86
C GLN A 23 22.27 4.44 16.98
N ASN A 24 22.95 5.18 16.11
CA ASN A 24 22.84 6.62 16.01
C ASN A 24 21.37 6.93 15.68
N ILE A 25 20.56 7.04 16.73
CA ILE A 25 19.20 7.56 16.62
C ILE A 25 19.42 9.01 16.24
N GLN A 26 19.25 9.30 14.94
CA GLN A 26 19.35 10.68 14.48
C GLN A 26 18.28 11.46 15.24
N ASP A 27 18.72 12.45 16.01
CA ASP A 27 17.82 13.39 16.66
C ASP A 27 17.29 14.33 15.58
N CYS A 28 16.11 14.02 15.06
CA CYS A 28 15.47 14.74 13.97
C CYS A 28 13.94 14.64 14.08
N ASN A 29 13.25 15.61 13.51
CA ASN A 29 11.82 15.54 13.36
C ASN A 29 11.44 14.31 12.52
N ARG A 30 10.45 13.55 12.95
CA ARG A 30 10.01 12.29 12.30
C ARG A 30 8.50 12.05 12.33
N GLY A 31 7.74 12.85 13.07
CA GLY A 31 6.32 12.61 13.23
C GLY A 31 6.01 11.17 13.65
N SER A 32 5.24 10.45 12.84
CA SER A 32 4.87 9.03 13.05
C SER A 32 5.84 8.03 12.43
N LEU A 33 6.90 8.48 11.76
CA LEU A 33 7.88 7.61 11.13
C LEU A 33 8.64 6.76 12.16
N SER A 34 9.03 5.55 11.77
CA SER A 34 9.92 4.68 12.55
C SER A 34 11.20 5.41 12.94
N ARG A 35 11.77 5.05 14.10
CA ARG A 35 12.96 5.70 14.70
C ARG A 35 14.18 5.80 13.78
N GLN A 36 14.26 4.96 12.77
CA GLN A 36 15.35 4.97 11.79
C GLN A 36 15.20 6.03 10.68
N PHE A 37 14.08 6.73 10.62
CA PHE A 37 13.77 7.71 9.58
C PHE A 37 13.68 9.12 10.16
N CYS A 38 13.99 10.10 9.33
CA CYS A 38 13.79 11.53 9.58
C CYS A 38 12.81 12.10 8.55
N ASP A 39 12.12 13.16 8.95
CA ASP A 39 11.24 13.97 8.11
C ASP A 39 11.59 15.44 8.41
N ARG A 40 12.62 15.97 7.74
CA ARG A 40 13.16 17.31 8.02
C ARG A 40 12.41 18.40 7.29
N ASP A 41 11.83 18.08 6.13
CA ASP A 41 11.07 19.00 5.29
C ASP A 41 9.57 19.01 5.63
N GLY A 42 9.09 18.11 6.48
CA GLY A 42 7.73 18.06 6.98
C GLY A 42 6.72 17.53 5.96
N ASP A 43 7.18 16.76 4.97
CA ASP A 43 6.32 16.13 3.95
C ASP A 43 5.69 14.81 4.41
N MET A 44 6.01 14.37 5.64
CA MET A 44 5.60 13.11 6.28
C MET A 44 6.19 11.86 5.60
N LEU A 45 7.23 12.00 4.80
CA LEU A 45 7.95 10.90 4.17
C LEU A 45 9.37 10.78 4.73
N ALA A 46 9.90 9.57 4.76
CA ALA A 46 11.28 9.36 5.18
C ALA A 46 12.26 10.05 4.23
N ASP A 47 13.10 10.94 4.75
CA ASP A 47 14.19 11.55 4.00
C ASP A 47 15.17 10.52 3.45
N ALA A 48 15.89 10.87 2.39
CA ALA A 48 17.07 10.13 1.99
C ALA A 48 18.12 10.16 3.11
N PRO A 49 18.92 9.09 3.29
CA PRO A 49 20.03 9.10 4.23
C PRO A 49 20.96 10.31 4.04
N THR A 50 21.48 10.85 5.14
CA THR A 50 22.46 11.94 5.05
C THR A 50 23.86 11.44 4.70
N ASN A 51 24.17 10.19 5.03
CA ASN A 51 25.44 9.56 4.70
C ASN A 51 25.37 8.91 3.31
N PRO A 52 26.17 9.38 2.33
CA PRO A 52 26.17 8.82 0.98
C PRO A 52 26.53 7.33 0.89
N LYS A 53 27.20 6.76 1.90
CA LYS A 53 27.53 5.33 1.97
C LYS A 53 26.28 4.45 2.20
N GLU A 54 25.19 5.03 2.67
CA GLU A 54 23.93 4.35 2.88
C GLU A 54 23.04 4.34 1.63
N PHE A 55 23.43 5.06 0.57
CA PHE A 55 22.69 5.08 -0.67
C PHE A 55 22.76 3.74 -1.40
N VAL A 56 21.59 3.26 -1.80
CA VAL A 56 21.44 2.08 -2.63
C VAL A 56 21.42 2.48 -4.11
N ASN A 57 22.35 1.91 -4.89
CA ASN A 57 22.42 2.10 -6.34
C ASN A 57 22.53 0.73 -7.04
N PRO A 58 21.45 -0.06 -7.11
CA PRO A 58 21.50 -1.43 -7.56
C PRO A 58 21.75 -1.52 -9.07
N HIS A 59 22.33 -2.63 -9.53
CA HIS A 59 22.42 -2.94 -10.97
C HIS A 59 21.05 -3.29 -11.56
N THR A 60 20.20 -3.94 -10.76
CA THR A 60 18.84 -4.32 -11.14
C THR A 60 17.84 -3.72 -10.18
N LEU A 61 16.90 -2.94 -10.69
CA LEU A 61 15.76 -2.43 -9.93
C LEU A 61 14.70 -3.52 -9.82
N VAL A 62 14.23 -3.78 -8.61
CA VAL A 62 13.06 -4.63 -8.36
C VAL A 62 11.84 -3.72 -8.24
N PHE A 63 10.87 -3.91 -9.13
CA PHE A 63 9.56 -3.26 -9.08
C PHE A 63 8.51 -4.27 -8.65
N GLY A 64 7.76 -3.99 -7.59
CA GLY A 64 6.82 -4.92 -6.99
C GLY A 64 5.44 -4.33 -6.75
N THR A 65 4.45 -5.23 -6.60
CA THR A 65 3.09 -4.92 -6.18
C THR A 65 2.39 -6.21 -5.74
N VAL A 66 1.25 -6.07 -5.03
CA VAL A 66 0.37 -7.19 -4.70
C VAL A 66 -0.79 -7.23 -5.70
N PRO A 67 -0.77 -8.11 -6.71
CA PRO A 67 -1.74 -8.10 -7.81
C PRO A 67 -3.20 -8.29 -7.40
N SER A 68 -3.48 -8.98 -6.30
CA SER A 68 -4.83 -9.21 -5.79
C SER A 68 -5.45 -7.99 -5.10
N GLN A 69 -4.63 -7.01 -4.74
CA GLN A 69 -5.02 -5.84 -3.91
C GLN A 69 -4.90 -4.51 -4.66
N SER A 70 -4.02 -4.44 -5.65
CA SER A 70 -3.71 -3.22 -6.41
C SER A 70 -4.45 -3.20 -7.75
N PHE A 71 -4.61 -2.01 -8.32
CA PHE A 71 -5.01 -1.85 -9.71
C PHE A 71 -3.87 -2.33 -10.61
N ILE A 72 -4.05 -3.51 -11.21
CA ILE A 72 -2.99 -4.20 -11.95
C ILE A 72 -2.90 -3.62 -13.35
N PHE A 73 -1.68 -3.31 -13.76
CA PHE A 73 -1.39 -3.04 -15.17
C PHE A 73 -1.72 -4.22 -16.07
N ASP A 74 -2.23 -3.94 -17.24
CA ASP A 74 -2.23 -4.92 -18.32
C ASP A 74 -0.80 -5.35 -18.62
N LYS A 75 -0.64 -6.60 -19.04
CA LYS A 75 0.69 -7.22 -19.28
C LYS A 75 1.59 -6.35 -20.17
N GLU A 76 1.03 -5.81 -21.26
CA GLU A 76 1.78 -4.99 -22.22
C GLU A 76 2.12 -3.60 -21.66
N ALA A 77 1.18 -2.95 -20.94
CA ALA A 77 1.43 -1.67 -20.28
C ALA A 77 2.54 -1.80 -19.23
N LYS A 78 2.51 -2.88 -18.42
CA LYS A 78 3.56 -3.17 -17.46
C LYS A 78 4.93 -3.34 -18.10
N LYS A 79 5.03 -4.15 -19.17
CA LYS A 79 6.29 -4.33 -19.91
C LYS A 79 6.78 -3.02 -20.50
N ALA A 80 5.87 -2.19 -21.02
CA ALA A 80 6.22 -0.89 -21.58
C ALA A 80 6.76 0.06 -20.52
N LEU A 81 6.13 0.13 -19.35
CA LEU A 81 6.60 0.93 -18.21
C LEU A 81 8.00 0.47 -17.75
N MET A 82 8.21 -0.83 -17.58
CA MET A 82 9.52 -1.36 -17.18
C MET A 82 10.62 -0.96 -18.17
N ARG A 83 10.40 -1.14 -19.49
CA ARG A 83 11.35 -0.69 -20.52
C ARG A 83 11.59 0.83 -20.49
N HIS A 84 10.57 1.62 -20.17
CA HIS A 84 10.70 3.06 -20.06
C HIS A 84 11.56 3.45 -18.84
N ILE A 85 11.38 2.79 -17.71
CA ILE A 85 12.24 2.95 -16.53
C ILE A 85 13.68 2.52 -16.85
N GLU A 86 13.89 1.38 -17.53
CA GLU A 86 15.21 0.92 -17.95
C GLU A 86 15.93 1.96 -18.83
N LYS A 87 15.21 2.52 -19.81
CA LYS A 87 15.75 3.54 -20.72
C LYS A 87 16.26 4.78 -20.00
N LEU A 88 15.50 5.31 -19.01
CA LEU A 88 15.84 6.55 -18.32
C LEU A 88 16.87 6.32 -17.21
N THR A 89 16.79 5.19 -16.52
CA THR A 89 17.68 4.90 -15.39
C THR A 89 19.01 4.28 -15.81
N GLY A 90 19.05 3.60 -16.96
CA GLY A 90 20.18 2.75 -17.38
C GLY A 90 20.30 1.47 -16.53
N LYS A 91 19.25 1.09 -15.79
CA LYS A 91 19.22 -0.10 -14.93
C LYS A 91 18.30 -1.15 -15.50
N LYS A 92 18.63 -2.42 -15.33
CA LYS A 92 17.70 -3.51 -15.59
C LYS A 92 16.53 -3.41 -14.61
N VAL A 93 15.30 -3.68 -15.05
CA VAL A 93 14.10 -3.70 -14.21
C VAL A 93 13.47 -5.09 -14.24
N VAL A 94 13.24 -5.65 -13.06
CA VAL A 94 12.52 -6.92 -12.91
C VAL A 94 11.25 -6.69 -12.09
N PHE A 95 10.15 -7.34 -12.50
CA PHE A 95 8.89 -7.26 -11.79
C PHE A 95 8.72 -8.46 -10.86
N PHE A 96 8.35 -8.19 -9.60
CA PHE A 96 8.07 -9.23 -8.62
C PHE A 96 6.63 -9.09 -8.07
N PRO A 97 5.74 -10.06 -8.28
CA PRO A 97 4.40 -10.06 -7.71
C PRO A 97 4.44 -10.62 -6.29
N TYR A 98 4.17 -9.77 -5.30
CA TYR A 98 4.06 -10.19 -3.90
C TYR A 98 2.69 -10.83 -3.62
N GLN A 99 2.67 -11.82 -2.73
CA GLN A 99 1.42 -12.51 -2.37
C GLN A 99 0.59 -11.72 -1.35
N THR A 100 1.26 -10.96 -0.47
CA THR A 100 0.63 -10.17 0.59
C THR A 100 1.26 -8.80 0.72
N ASN A 101 0.51 -7.84 1.25
CA ASN A 101 1.04 -6.51 1.55
C ASN A 101 2.16 -6.54 2.61
N SER A 102 2.10 -7.48 3.55
CA SER A 102 3.17 -7.64 4.56
C SER A 102 4.48 -8.10 3.91
N ALA A 103 4.42 -9.04 2.96
CA ALA A 103 5.62 -9.49 2.24
C ALA A 103 6.21 -8.37 1.35
N GLU A 104 5.36 -7.56 0.72
CA GLU A 104 5.77 -6.39 -0.06
C GLU A 104 6.45 -5.34 0.82
N LEU A 105 5.85 -5.04 1.98
CA LEU A 105 6.39 -4.11 2.98
C LEU A 105 7.77 -4.57 3.48
N GLU A 106 7.88 -5.84 3.87
CA GLU A 106 9.12 -6.41 4.40
C GLU A 106 10.23 -6.44 3.34
N ALA A 107 9.90 -6.74 2.09
CA ALA A 107 10.85 -6.68 1.00
C ALA A 107 11.40 -5.26 0.78
N MET A 108 10.57 -4.22 0.94
CA MET A 108 11.04 -2.84 0.88
C MET A 108 11.91 -2.47 2.09
N ARG A 109 11.47 -2.84 3.30
CA ARG A 109 12.20 -2.59 4.54
C ARG A 109 13.59 -3.23 4.54
N SER A 110 13.69 -4.46 4.02
CA SER A 110 14.95 -5.19 3.89
C SER A 110 15.84 -4.77 2.71
N GLY A 111 15.36 -3.84 1.84
CA GLY A 111 16.10 -3.37 0.68
C GLY A 111 16.05 -4.29 -0.55
N MET A 112 15.21 -5.33 -0.52
CA MET A 112 15.00 -6.23 -1.66
C MET A 112 14.04 -5.65 -2.70
N LEU A 113 13.19 -4.71 -2.32
CA LEU A 113 12.25 -4.01 -3.19
C LEU A 113 12.65 -2.55 -3.31
N HIS A 114 12.76 -2.06 -4.54
CA HIS A 114 13.25 -0.72 -4.83
C HIS A 114 12.14 0.25 -5.24
N ILE A 115 11.18 -0.22 -6.03
CA ILE A 115 10.02 0.53 -6.53
C ILE A 115 8.78 -0.29 -6.21
N ALA A 116 7.74 0.33 -5.68
CA ALA A 116 6.50 -0.37 -5.34
C ALA A 116 5.25 0.36 -5.80
N GLY A 117 4.21 -0.43 -6.11
CA GLY A 117 2.84 0.04 -6.25
C GLY A 117 2.00 -0.46 -5.09
N MET A 118 1.96 0.29 -4.00
CA MET A 118 1.24 -0.05 -2.77
C MET A 118 -0.26 0.23 -2.90
N ASN A 119 -1.12 -0.68 -2.45
CA ASN A 119 -2.54 -0.38 -2.36
C ASN A 119 -2.80 0.76 -1.37
N THR A 120 -3.89 1.49 -1.58
CA THR A 120 -4.25 2.70 -0.83
C THR A 120 -4.11 2.55 0.68
N GLY A 121 -4.62 1.44 1.24
CA GLY A 121 -4.62 1.21 2.69
C GLY A 121 -3.27 0.79 3.27
N SER A 122 -2.32 0.31 2.44
CA SER A 122 -1.00 -0.10 2.89
C SER A 122 0.03 1.03 2.83
N VAL A 123 -0.24 2.10 2.07
CA VAL A 123 0.69 3.24 1.95
C VAL A 123 1.10 3.82 3.31
N PRO A 124 0.20 4.10 4.27
CA PRO A 124 0.64 4.67 5.54
C PRO A 124 1.62 3.78 6.30
N MET A 125 1.39 2.47 6.33
CA MET A 125 2.32 1.54 6.96
C MET A 125 3.67 1.50 6.23
N ALA A 126 3.67 1.50 4.89
CA ALA A 126 4.88 1.50 4.08
C ALA A 126 5.71 2.78 4.28
N VAL A 127 5.05 3.93 4.34
CA VAL A 127 5.69 5.22 4.64
C VAL A 127 6.35 5.18 6.00
N ASN A 128 5.60 4.79 7.02
CA ASN A 128 6.07 4.87 8.40
C ASN A 128 7.14 3.80 8.73
N CYS A 129 7.03 2.60 8.15
CA CYS A 129 7.83 1.45 8.57
C CYS A 129 8.87 0.96 7.57
N ALA A 130 8.75 1.31 6.30
CA ALA A 130 9.64 0.79 5.25
C ALA A 130 10.40 1.88 4.48
N GLY A 131 10.24 3.15 4.85
CA GLY A 131 10.87 4.26 4.13
C GLY A 131 10.35 4.40 2.69
N PHE A 132 9.09 4.05 2.47
CA PHE A 132 8.43 4.21 1.18
C PHE A 132 8.18 5.69 0.90
N ARG A 133 8.90 6.26 -0.08
CA ARG A 133 8.67 7.62 -0.56
C ARG A 133 7.64 7.60 -1.66
N LEU A 134 6.41 7.93 -1.30
CA LEU A 134 5.32 8.11 -2.26
C LEU A 134 5.61 9.32 -3.15
N PHE A 135 5.52 9.17 -4.47
CA PHE A 135 5.70 10.29 -5.41
C PHE A 135 4.62 10.35 -6.48
N ALA A 136 3.95 9.25 -6.79
CA ALA A 136 2.96 9.21 -7.87
C ALA A 136 1.74 8.38 -7.50
N MET A 137 0.64 8.68 -8.20
CA MET A 137 -0.57 7.86 -8.25
C MET A 137 -1.10 7.81 -9.68
N THR A 138 -1.98 6.86 -9.98
CA THR A 138 -2.60 6.75 -11.30
C THR A 138 -3.78 7.69 -11.46
N ALA A 139 -4.01 8.13 -12.70
CA ALA A 139 -5.16 8.96 -13.08
C ALA A 139 -5.68 8.57 -14.46
N ARG A 140 -6.90 8.98 -14.78
CA ARG A 140 -7.50 8.89 -16.11
C ARG A 140 -6.90 9.92 -17.04
N SER A 141 -7.26 9.86 -18.32
CA SER A 141 -6.75 10.78 -19.35
C SER A 141 -7.09 12.25 -19.06
N ASP A 142 -8.21 12.54 -18.41
CA ASP A 142 -8.64 13.85 -17.97
C ASP A 142 -8.02 14.32 -16.64
N LYS A 143 -7.07 13.55 -16.10
CA LYS A 143 -6.42 13.73 -14.80
C LYS A 143 -7.32 13.46 -13.59
N SER A 144 -8.58 13.07 -13.77
CA SER A 144 -9.38 12.60 -12.64
C SER A 144 -8.78 11.33 -12.04
N TYR A 145 -8.82 11.20 -10.72
CA TYR A 145 -8.24 10.05 -10.02
C TYR A 145 -9.16 9.54 -8.93
N GLY A 146 -8.80 8.40 -8.40
CA GLY A 146 -9.44 7.82 -7.23
C GLY A 146 -10.59 6.87 -7.53
N TYR A 147 -11.12 6.33 -6.46
CA TYR A 147 -12.20 5.37 -6.43
C TYR A 147 -13.01 5.53 -5.14
N THR A 148 -14.21 4.95 -5.10
CA THR A 148 -15.05 4.91 -3.90
C THR A 148 -15.07 3.50 -3.30
N MET A 149 -15.39 3.39 -2.02
CA MET A 149 -15.79 2.14 -1.38
C MET A 149 -17.29 1.97 -1.57
N ARG A 150 -17.70 0.74 -1.89
CA ARG A 150 -19.10 0.35 -2.00
C ARG A 150 -19.42 -0.80 -1.06
N ILE A 151 -20.53 -0.66 -0.31
CA ILE A 151 -21.16 -1.79 0.35
C ILE A 151 -22.21 -2.31 -0.59
N ILE A 152 -22.10 -3.60 -0.92
CA ILE A 152 -22.92 -4.26 -1.96
C ILE A 152 -23.63 -5.48 -1.39
N THR A 153 -24.77 -5.78 -2.01
CA THR A 153 -25.56 -6.99 -1.80
C THR A 153 -26.09 -7.52 -3.12
N TYR A 154 -26.90 -8.55 -3.12
CA TYR A 154 -27.64 -9.02 -4.30
C TYR A 154 -29.16 -8.70 -4.19
N PRO A 155 -29.89 -8.53 -5.29
CA PRO A 155 -31.33 -8.30 -5.27
C PRO A 155 -32.07 -9.46 -4.60
N GLY A 156 -32.99 -9.14 -3.67
CA GLY A 156 -33.73 -10.15 -2.90
C GLY A 156 -33.00 -10.71 -1.67
N SER A 157 -31.87 -10.16 -1.28
CA SER A 157 -31.12 -10.56 -0.08
C SER A 157 -31.81 -10.23 1.25
N GLY A 158 -32.79 -9.33 1.23
CA GLY A 158 -33.38 -8.72 2.42
C GLY A 158 -32.61 -7.53 2.95
N ILE A 159 -31.44 -7.19 2.35
CA ILE A 159 -30.61 -6.01 2.74
C ILE A 159 -31.00 -4.84 1.85
N ASN A 160 -31.57 -3.79 2.43
CA ASN A 160 -32.01 -2.59 1.72
C ASN A 160 -31.28 -1.33 2.16
N SER A 161 -30.71 -1.33 3.36
CA SER A 161 -30.00 -0.22 3.97
C SER A 161 -28.83 -0.70 4.83
N ILE A 162 -28.00 0.24 5.32
CA ILE A 162 -26.91 -0.07 6.25
C ILE A 162 -27.44 -0.67 7.57
N LYS A 163 -28.65 -0.28 8.01
CA LYS A 163 -29.26 -0.81 9.25
C LYS A 163 -29.49 -2.33 9.19
N ASP A 164 -29.76 -2.86 7.99
CA ASP A 164 -30.03 -4.30 7.79
C ASP A 164 -28.74 -5.16 7.87
N ILE A 165 -27.59 -4.53 8.01
CA ILE A 165 -26.30 -5.22 8.18
C ILE A 165 -26.16 -5.81 9.58
N LYS A 166 -26.88 -5.29 10.56
CA LYS A 166 -26.87 -5.82 11.93
C LYS A 166 -27.20 -7.30 11.95
N GLY A 167 -26.37 -8.10 12.64
CA GLY A 167 -26.48 -9.55 12.69
C GLY A 167 -25.92 -10.29 11.46
N GLN A 168 -25.50 -9.60 10.41
CA GLN A 168 -24.98 -10.23 9.20
C GLN A 168 -23.47 -10.50 9.29
N THR A 169 -22.99 -11.31 8.34
CA THR A 169 -21.55 -11.44 8.08
C THR A 169 -21.18 -10.58 6.88
N ILE A 170 -20.29 -9.61 7.07
CA ILE A 170 -19.74 -8.81 5.99
C ILE A 170 -18.51 -9.53 5.40
N LEU A 171 -18.52 -9.71 4.09
CA LEU A 171 -17.37 -10.24 3.38
C LEU A 171 -16.42 -9.11 2.98
N PHE A 172 -15.34 -9.01 3.70
CA PHE A 172 -14.23 -8.09 3.42
C PHE A 172 -13.20 -8.72 2.47
N THR A 173 -12.19 -7.95 2.05
CA THR A 173 -11.14 -8.45 1.14
C THR A 173 -9.88 -8.90 1.89
N SER A 174 -9.24 -8.00 2.60
CA SER A 174 -8.09 -8.24 3.49
C SER A 174 -8.03 -7.15 4.56
N SER A 175 -7.39 -7.42 5.69
CA SER A 175 -7.28 -6.49 6.83
C SER A 175 -6.60 -5.16 6.47
N SER A 176 -5.64 -5.17 5.54
CA SER A 176 -4.92 -3.97 5.08
C SER A 176 -5.61 -3.21 3.94
N SER A 177 -6.71 -3.74 3.37
CA SER A 177 -7.44 -3.07 2.29
C SER A 177 -8.20 -1.86 2.81
N ASN A 178 -8.04 -0.69 2.16
CA ASN A 178 -8.83 0.49 2.51
C ASN A 178 -10.33 0.24 2.29
N SER A 179 -10.78 0.11 1.05
CA SER A 179 -12.20 -0.07 0.71
C SER A 179 -12.75 -1.47 1.01
N GLY A 180 -11.88 -2.44 1.19
CA GLY A 180 -12.29 -3.81 1.48
C GLY A 180 -12.30 -4.16 2.97
N HIS A 181 -11.92 -3.25 3.87
CA HIS A 181 -11.99 -3.45 5.32
C HIS A 181 -11.93 -2.17 6.13
N LYS A 182 -10.82 -1.40 6.07
CA LYS A 182 -10.57 -0.27 7.00
C LYS A 182 -11.65 0.82 6.91
N ALA A 183 -11.95 1.29 5.70
CA ALA A 183 -12.92 2.35 5.50
C ALA A 183 -14.35 1.92 5.87
N PRO A 184 -14.87 0.76 5.42
CA PRO A 184 -16.19 0.32 5.85
C PRO A 184 -16.30 0.11 7.36
N VAL A 185 -15.28 -0.41 8.05
CA VAL A 185 -15.29 -0.55 9.51
C VAL A 185 -15.40 0.81 10.19
N ALA A 186 -14.55 1.78 9.81
CA ALA A 186 -14.59 3.13 10.36
C ALA A 186 -15.93 3.83 10.08
N ILE A 187 -16.45 3.73 8.87
CA ILE A 187 -17.72 4.34 8.46
C ILE A 187 -18.90 3.70 9.20
N LEU A 188 -18.98 2.37 9.25
CA LEU A 188 -20.04 1.67 9.95
C LEU A 188 -20.07 2.03 11.44
N LYS A 189 -18.91 2.13 12.08
CA LYS A 189 -18.80 2.55 13.48
C LYS A 189 -19.20 4.01 13.69
N ASN A 190 -18.60 4.94 12.92
CA ASN A 190 -18.71 6.37 13.22
C ASN A 190 -19.99 7.01 12.68
N GLU A 191 -20.55 6.53 11.56
CA GLU A 191 -21.72 7.10 10.93
C GLU A 191 -23.00 6.33 11.25
N PHE A 192 -22.90 5.03 11.56
CA PHE A 192 -24.06 4.16 11.74
C PHE A 192 -24.11 3.44 13.10
N ASN A 193 -23.12 3.64 13.97
CA ASN A 193 -23.01 2.98 15.27
C ASN A 193 -23.09 1.45 15.18
N LEU A 194 -22.45 0.87 14.16
CA LEU A 194 -22.32 -0.58 13.95
C LEU A 194 -20.86 -1.01 14.16
N GLU A 195 -20.63 -1.83 15.16
CA GLU A 195 -19.28 -2.24 15.57
C GLU A 195 -18.96 -3.67 15.10
N GLU A 196 -17.75 -3.83 14.53
CA GLU A 196 -17.22 -5.12 14.09
C GLU A 196 -17.05 -6.06 15.29
N GLY A 197 -17.53 -7.30 15.14
CA GLY A 197 -17.50 -8.32 16.21
C GLY A 197 -18.65 -8.21 17.21
N VAL A 198 -19.37 -7.10 17.27
CA VAL A 198 -20.54 -6.86 18.12
C VAL A 198 -21.82 -6.89 17.31
N ASP A 199 -21.96 -5.97 16.36
CA ASP A 199 -23.17 -5.81 15.55
C ASP A 199 -23.14 -6.62 14.26
N TYR A 200 -21.97 -6.96 13.75
CA TYR A 200 -21.78 -7.80 12.58
C TYR A 200 -20.50 -8.63 12.66
N LYS A 201 -20.45 -9.74 11.91
CA LYS A 201 -19.26 -10.59 11.82
C LYS A 201 -18.47 -10.30 10.56
N SER A 202 -17.16 -10.56 10.58
CA SER A 202 -16.25 -10.37 9.44
C SER A 202 -15.73 -11.70 8.91
N LYS A 203 -15.62 -11.78 7.58
CA LYS A 203 -14.91 -12.82 6.84
C LYS A 203 -14.08 -12.17 5.74
N PHE A 204 -12.97 -12.79 5.37
CA PHE A 204 -12.06 -12.28 4.35
C PHE A 204 -12.04 -13.19 3.11
N SER A 205 -12.27 -12.61 1.93
CA SER A 205 -12.29 -13.33 0.65
C SER A 205 -10.90 -13.40 -0.03
N GLY A 206 -9.98 -12.54 0.38
CA GLY A 206 -8.66 -12.37 -0.21
C GLY A 206 -8.61 -11.38 -1.38
N SER A 207 -9.74 -11.00 -2.01
CA SER A 207 -9.74 -10.01 -3.09
C SER A 207 -11.12 -9.43 -3.39
N HIS A 208 -11.17 -8.21 -3.96
CA HIS A 208 -12.41 -7.58 -4.41
C HIS A 208 -13.17 -8.43 -5.43
N THR A 209 -12.45 -9.02 -6.39
CA THR A 209 -13.05 -9.92 -7.40
C THR A 209 -13.79 -11.07 -6.75
N LYS A 210 -13.17 -11.77 -5.79
CA LYS A 210 -13.79 -12.88 -5.08
C LYS A 210 -15.00 -12.42 -4.27
N SER A 211 -14.90 -11.25 -3.59
CA SER A 211 -16.05 -10.69 -2.84
C SER A 211 -17.25 -10.44 -3.74
N VAL A 212 -17.05 -9.76 -4.87
CA VAL A 212 -18.14 -9.47 -5.81
C VAL A 212 -18.77 -10.75 -6.38
N ILE A 213 -17.97 -11.74 -6.79
CA ILE A 213 -18.47 -13.02 -7.32
C ILE A 213 -19.29 -13.75 -6.26
N LYS A 214 -18.82 -13.80 -5.00
CA LYS A 214 -19.54 -14.45 -3.90
C LYS A 214 -20.88 -13.79 -3.58
N ILE A 215 -20.99 -12.47 -3.73
CA ILE A 215 -22.28 -11.76 -3.63
C ILE A 215 -23.17 -12.10 -4.82
N ALA A 216 -22.65 -12.07 -6.05
CA ALA A 216 -23.42 -12.43 -7.25
C ALA A 216 -23.97 -13.86 -7.20
N ASN A 217 -23.20 -14.79 -6.63
CA ASN A 217 -23.60 -16.19 -6.42
C ASN A 217 -24.48 -16.39 -5.17
N LYS A 218 -24.81 -15.33 -4.42
CA LYS A 218 -25.60 -15.36 -3.18
C LYS A 218 -24.99 -16.18 -2.04
N GLU A 219 -23.67 -16.41 -2.07
CA GLU A 219 -22.93 -17.09 -1.01
C GLU A 219 -22.83 -16.25 0.28
N TYR A 220 -22.80 -14.91 0.12
CA TYR A 220 -22.82 -13.93 1.20
C TYR A 220 -23.83 -12.83 0.89
N LYS A 221 -24.46 -12.27 1.92
CA LYS A 221 -25.43 -11.19 1.75
C LYS A 221 -24.82 -9.83 1.58
N VAL A 222 -23.67 -9.56 2.20
CA VAL A 222 -23.04 -8.22 2.24
C VAL A 222 -21.54 -8.32 1.98
N ALA A 223 -21.01 -7.42 1.18
CA ALA A 223 -19.57 -7.25 1.02
C ALA A 223 -19.20 -5.77 0.87
N ALA A 224 -17.96 -5.45 1.25
CA ALA A 224 -17.36 -4.14 0.99
C ALA A 224 -16.24 -4.26 -0.05
N VAL A 225 -16.32 -3.43 -1.11
CA VAL A 225 -15.44 -3.52 -2.28
C VAL A 225 -15.10 -2.14 -2.84
N ALA A 226 -14.05 -2.05 -3.66
CA ALA A 226 -13.77 -0.85 -4.46
C ALA A 226 -14.72 -0.77 -5.67
N SER A 227 -15.17 0.44 -6.00
CA SER A 227 -16.23 0.72 -6.97
C SER A 227 -15.96 0.19 -8.39
N GLY A 228 -14.70 0.12 -8.81
CA GLY A 228 -14.34 -0.32 -10.17
C GLY A 228 -14.52 -1.81 -10.44
N PHE A 229 -14.62 -2.67 -9.40
CA PHE A 229 -14.61 -4.13 -9.60
C PHE A 229 -15.93 -4.67 -10.13
N THR A 230 -17.06 -4.21 -9.61
CA THR A 230 -18.38 -4.67 -10.10
C THR A 230 -18.58 -4.36 -11.59
N PRO A 231 -18.41 -3.12 -12.07
CA PRO A 231 -18.54 -2.82 -13.50
C PRO A 231 -17.56 -3.61 -14.37
N ALA A 232 -16.32 -3.81 -13.90
CA ALA A 232 -15.33 -4.57 -14.64
C ALA A 232 -15.71 -6.05 -14.79
N LEU A 233 -16.30 -6.67 -13.77
CA LEU A 233 -16.76 -8.07 -13.83
C LEU A 233 -17.98 -8.24 -14.73
N VAL A 234 -18.92 -7.30 -14.70
CA VAL A 234 -20.06 -7.26 -15.64
C VAL A 234 -19.56 -7.13 -17.07
N LYS A 235 -18.71 -6.14 -17.36
CA LYS A 235 -18.14 -5.91 -18.70
C LYS A 235 -17.43 -7.14 -19.26
N ASN A 236 -16.80 -7.94 -18.41
CA ASN A 236 -16.08 -9.15 -18.81
C ASN A 236 -16.94 -10.44 -18.70
N ASN A 237 -18.25 -10.33 -18.59
CA ASN A 237 -19.23 -11.44 -18.49
C ASN A 237 -18.88 -12.45 -17.36
N LYS A 238 -18.28 -11.97 -16.27
CA LYS A 238 -17.95 -12.82 -15.09
C LYS A 238 -19.08 -12.90 -14.09
N ILE A 239 -20.00 -11.94 -14.10
CA ILE A 239 -21.23 -11.90 -13.31
C ILE A 239 -22.37 -11.31 -14.16
N PRO A 240 -23.65 -11.65 -13.92
CA PRO A 240 -24.79 -11.02 -14.58
C PRO A 240 -24.89 -9.52 -14.27
N GLN A 241 -25.42 -8.74 -15.21
CA GLN A 241 -25.50 -7.28 -15.10
C GLN A 241 -26.25 -6.80 -13.84
N ASN A 242 -27.35 -7.44 -13.50
CA ASN A 242 -28.23 -7.04 -12.39
C ASN A 242 -28.05 -7.91 -11.14
N SER A 243 -26.92 -8.60 -11.00
CA SER A 243 -26.67 -9.49 -9.85
C SER A 243 -26.24 -8.78 -8.58
N ILE A 244 -25.92 -7.49 -8.65
CA ILE A 244 -25.41 -6.68 -7.54
C ILE A 244 -26.30 -5.46 -7.31
N LYS A 245 -26.66 -5.24 -6.04
CA LYS A 245 -27.35 -4.05 -5.53
C LYS A 245 -26.40 -3.23 -4.67
N LEU A 246 -26.31 -1.93 -4.92
CA LEU A 246 -25.56 -0.98 -4.12
C LEU A 246 -26.37 -0.57 -2.88
N ILE A 247 -25.72 -0.56 -1.72
CA ILE A 247 -26.30 -0.14 -0.42
C ILE A 247 -25.69 1.18 0.05
N TYR A 248 -24.37 1.35 -0.13
CA TYR A 248 -23.66 2.56 0.30
C TYR A 248 -22.47 2.83 -0.61
N GLU A 249 -22.17 4.11 -0.80
CA GLU A 249 -20.98 4.56 -1.53
C GLU A 249 -20.29 5.69 -0.75
N SER A 250 -19.00 5.55 -0.54
CA SER A 250 -18.18 6.50 0.22
C SER A 250 -17.77 7.73 -0.60
N LYS A 251 -17.09 8.68 0.06
CA LYS A 251 -16.25 9.69 -0.60
C LYS A 251 -15.13 9.03 -1.40
N ILE A 252 -14.48 9.82 -2.27
CA ILE A 252 -13.37 9.36 -3.12
C ILE A 252 -12.12 9.14 -2.26
N PHE A 253 -11.41 8.03 -2.51
CA PHE A 253 -10.12 7.69 -1.97
C PHE A 253 -9.03 7.78 -3.04
N PRO A 254 -7.77 8.08 -2.67
CA PRO A 254 -6.65 7.99 -3.60
C PRO A 254 -6.48 6.54 -4.12
N PRO A 255 -6.01 6.35 -5.36
CA PRO A 255 -5.79 5.02 -5.92
C PRO A 255 -4.52 4.38 -5.37
N THR A 256 -3.94 3.40 -6.09
CA THR A 256 -2.62 2.84 -5.79
C THR A 256 -1.57 3.94 -5.74
N GLY A 257 -0.79 3.96 -4.66
CA GLY A 257 0.36 4.86 -4.50
C GLY A 257 1.63 4.21 -5.06
N TYR A 258 2.37 4.94 -5.89
CA TYR A 258 3.66 4.51 -6.41
C TYR A 258 4.78 5.27 -5.71
N GLY A 259 5.79 4.53 -5.30
CA GLY A 259 6.91 5.08 -4.55
C GLY A 259 8.14 4.21 -4.66
N TYR A 260 9.20 4.68 -4.05
CA TYR A 260 10.49 3.99 -4.01
C TYR A 260 11.08 4.01 -2.59
N SER A 261 12.08 3.18 -2.33
CA SER A 261 12.82 3.17 -1.08
C SER A 261 13.59 4.47 -0.87
N ASN A 262 13.44 5.11 0.28
CA ASN A 262 14.15 6.34 0.65
C ASN A 262 15.70 6.21 0.58
N LYS A 263 16.22 4.97 0.61
CA LYS A 263 17.64 4.67 0.49
C LYS A 263 18.19 4.75 -0.94
N LEU A 264 17.33 4.82 -1.96
CA LEU A 264 17.82 4.94 -3.34
C LEU A 264 18.67 6.21 -3.50
N LYS A 265 19.77 6.07 -4.26
CA LYS A 265 20.60 7.22 -4.63
C LYS A 265 19.73 8.33 -5.21
N PRO A 266 19.79 9.58 -4.72
CA PRO A 266 18.87 10.65 -5.12
C PRO A 266 18.79 10.88 -6.64
N SER A 267 19.93 10.79 -7.34
CA SER A 267 19.93 10.91 -8.81
C SER A 267 19.22 9.76 -9.52
N LEU A 268 19.17 8.56 -8.94
CA LEU A 268 18.43 7.42 -9.47
C LEU A 268 16.95 7.58 -9.17
N ALA A 269 16.59 8.00 -7.96
CA ALA A 269 15.21 8.30 -7.57
C ALA A 269 14.56 9.33 -8.51
N LYS A 270 15.24 10.44 -8.79
CA LYS A 270 14.78 11.45 -9.73
C LYS A 270 14.51 10.90 -11.15
N LYS A 271 15.37 10.01 -11.65
CA LYS A 271 15.16 9.35 -12.95
C LYS A 271 13.95 8.40 -12.93
N ILE A 272 13.68 7.75 -11.80
CA ILE A 272 12.49 6.91 -11.63
C ILE A 272 11.23 7.78 -11.67
N GLU A 273 11.20 8.89 -10.95
CA GLU A 273 10.09 9.86 -10.98
C GLU A 273 9.83 10.37 -12.41
N GLU A 274 10.91 10.80 -13.10
CA GLU A 274 10.83 11.23 -14.50
C GLU A 274 10.26 10.13 -15.39
N ALA A 275 10.69 8.87 -15.20
CA ALA A 275 10.17 7.75 -15.96
C ALA A 275 8.66 7.54 -15.76
N PHE A 276 8.15 7.70 -14.56
CA PHE A 276 6.70 7.59 -14.31
C PHE A 276 5.93 8.75 -14.94
N PHE A 277 6.38 9.99 -14.76
CA PHE A 277 5.65 11.17 -15.24
C PHE A 277 5.72 11.38 -16.76
N THR A 278 6.75 10.83 -17.42
CA THR A 278 6.88 10.87 -18.89
C THR A 278 6.37 9.60 -19.57
N PHE A 279 5.90 8.60 -18.79
CA PHE A 279 5.37 7.38 -19.37
C PHE A 279 4.05 7.58 -20.09
N GLU A 280 4.02 7.22 -21.35
CA GLU A 280 2.82 7.21 -22.18
C GLU A 280 2.63 5.83 -22.81
N PHE A 281 1.52 5.17 -22.47
CA PHE A 281 1.12 3.93 -23.11
C PHE A 281 0.16 4.26 -24.25
N LYS A 282 0.68 4.28 -25.49
CA LYS A 282 -0.08 4.66 -26.68
C LYS A 282 -0.56 3.46 -27.49
N ASP A 283 -1.59 3.66 -28.28
CA ASP A 283 -1.97 2.73 -29.33
C ASP A 283 -0.88 2.71 -30.39
N LYS A 284 -0.59 1.52 -30.93
CA LYS A 284 0.42 1.38 -32.01
C LYS A 284 0.06 2.14 -33.27
N ASN A 285 -1.24 2.30 -33.52
CA ASN A 285 -1.79 2.89 -34.74
C ASN A 285 -2.36 4.31 -34.55
N SER A 286 -2.28 4.87 -33.34
CA SER A 286 -2.75 6.20 -33.05
C SER A 286 -1.94 6.83 -31.92
N SER A 287 -1.92 8.18 -31.85
CA SER A 287 -1.32 8.92 -30.72
C SER A 287 -2.14 8.84 -29.42
N ARG A 288 -3.31 8.17 -29.47
CA ARG A 288 -4.23 8.08 -28.33
C ARG A 288 -3.63 7.27 -27.19
N LEU A 289 -3.71 7.80 -25.96
CA LEU A 289 -3.36 7.07 -24.76
C LEU A 289 -4.30 5.89 -24.55
N LYS A 290 -3.72 4.71 -24.30
CA LYS A 290 -4.43 3.53 -23.81
C LYS A 290 -4.49 3.52 -22.31
N PRO A 291 -5.57 3.02 -21.71
CA PRO A 291 -5.56 2.70 -20.29
C PRO A 291 -4.46 1.68 -19.93
N PHE A 292 -3.81 1.88 -18.79
CA PHE A 292 -2.87 0.93 -18.21
C PHE A 292 -3.56 -0.34 -17.71
N ASN A 293 -4.84 -0.23 -17.39
CA ASN A 293 -5.62 -1.27 -16.75
C ASN A 293 -7.11 -1.14 -17.09
N LYS A 294 -7.88 -2.11 -16.65
CA LYS A 294 -9.34 -2.18 -16.89
C LYS A 294 -10.16 -1.10 -16.19
N PHE A 295 -9.55 -0.25 -15.36
CA PHE A 295 -10.23 0.85 -14.63
C PHE A 295 -10.12 2.19 -15.36
N GLY A 296 -9.47 2.22 -16.53
CA GLY A 296 -9.37 3.40 -17.37
C GLY A 296 -8.24 4.35 -17.00
N GLU A 297 -7.38 3.96 -16.07
CA GLU A 297 -6.20 4.76 -15.70
C GLU A 297 -5.15 4.69 -16.82
N SER A 298 -4.62 5.84 -17.23
CA SER A 298 -3.79 5.98 -18.43
C SER A 298 -2.57 6.88 -18.26
N ARG A 299 -2.39 7.45 -17.07
CA ARG A 299 -1.23 8.29 -16.74
C ARG A 299 -0.89 8.23 -15.26
N PHE A 300 0.32 8.67 -14.94
CA PHE A 300 0.72 8.98 -13.58
C PHE A 300 0.65 10.48 -13.34
N ILE A 301 0.24 10.86 -12.12
CA ILE A 301 0.24 12.23 -11.63
C ILE A 301 0.99 12.30 -10.30
N PRO A 302 1.56 13.46 -9.93
CA PRO A 302 2.18 13.63 -8.62
C PRO A 302 1.22 13.30 -7.49
N ALA A 303 1.73 12.65 -6.47
CA ALA A 303 1.01 12.34 -5.23
C ALA A 303 1.67 13.05 -4.05
N ASN A 304 0.88 13.77 -3.28
CA ASN A 304 1.28 14.36 -2.01
C ASN A 304 0.74 13.49 -0.87
N TYR A 305 1.64 12.85 -0.10
CA TYR A 305 1.23 11.96 0.99
C TYR A 305 0.47 12.70 2.09
N LYS A 306 0.94 13.89 2.46
CA LYS A 306 0.34 14.71 3.51
C LYS A 306 -1.10 15.09 3.18
N GLU A 307 -1.40 15.40 1.93
CA GLU A 307 -2.72 15.85 1.48
C GLU A 307 -3.58 14.69 0.98
N ASN A 308 -3.10 13.96 -0.06
CA ASN A 308 -3.93 12.96 -0.73
C ASN A 308 -4.25 11.75 0.15
N TRP A 309 -3.34 11.39 1.10
CA TRP A 309 -3.56 10.27 2.04
C TRP A 309 -4.09 10.70 3.41
N GLN A 310 -4.46 11.97 3.60
CA GLN A 310 -5.04 12.44 4.86
C GLN A 310 -6.25 11.59 5.28
N ILE A 311 -7.19 11.40 4.36
CA ILE A 311 -8.41 10.59 4.60
C ILE A 311 -8.09 9.15 5.02
N ILE A 312 -7.00 8.57 4.52
CA ILE A 312 -6.60 7.20 4.87
C ILE A 312 -5.99 7.15 6.28
N ARG A 313 -5.17 8.15 6.64
CA ARG A 313 -4.64 8.28 8.00
C ARG A 313 -5.75 8.52 9.03
N ASP A 314 -6.79 9.27 8.65
CA ASP A 314 -7.95 9.50 9.52
C ASP A 314 -8.77 8.21 9.73
N ILE A 315 -8.94 7.40 8.69
CA ILE A 315 -9.54 6.06 8.77
C ILE A 315 -8.70 5.14 9.67
N ASP A 316 -7.38 5.14 9.51
CA ASP A 316 -6.49 4.33 10.34
C ASP A 316 -6.60 4.74 11.81
N ARG A 317 -6.62 6.05 12.10
CA ARG A 317 -6.81 6.57 13.45
C ARG A 317 -8.18 6.22 14.04
N ALA A 318 -9.25 6.30 13.25
CA ALA A 318 -10.61 5.94 13.67
C ALA A 318 -10.71 4.45 14.03
N ASN A 319 -9.94 3.60 13.39
CA ASN A 319 -9.84 2.18 13.68
C ASN A 319 -8.81 1.82 14.77
N GLY A 320 -8.18 2.82 15.41
CA GLY A 320 -7.11 2.59 16.40
C GLY A 320 -5.84 1.97 15.84
N ILE A 321 -5.62 2.08 14.53
CA ILE A 321 -4.43 1.51 13.87
C ILE A 321 -3.23 2.40 14.17
N THR A 322 -2.24 1.82 14.82
CA THR A 322 -0.90 2.40 15.01
C THR A 322 0.10 1.75 14.05
N TYR A 323 1.11 2.51 13.65
CA TYR A 323 2.15 1.97 12.77
C TYR A 323 3.27 1.37 13.62
N ASP A 324 3.02 0.14 14.12
CA ASP A 324 4.03 -0.64 14.82
C ASP A 324 4.99 -1.27 13.80
N CYS A 325 6.23 -0.81 13.83
CA CYS A 325 7.26 -1.17 12.87
C CYS A 325 8.22 -2.28 13.38
N ARG A 326 7.79 -3.05 14.37
CA ARG A 326 8.58 -4.19 14.92
C ARG A 326 8.80 -5.30 13.92
#